data_3d5f5a924c88d8dc0261cf38aa2dd394
#
_entry.id   3d5f5a924c88d8dc0261cf38aa2dd394
#
_cell.length_a   1.000
_cell.length_b   1.000
_cell.length_c   1.000
_cell.angle_alpha   90.00
_cell.angle_beta   90.00
_cell.angle_gamma   90.00
#
_symmetry.space_group_name_H-M   'P 1'
#
loop_
_entity.id
_entity.type
_entity.pdbx_description
1 polymer ?
#
loop_
_entity_poly.entity_id
_entity_poly.type
_entity_poly.pdbx_seq_one_letter_code
_entity_poly.pdbx_strand_id
1 'polypeptide(L)'
;LTETYGPAVICAWHPAWDELPADTQAEIKSRQGVPYHMLESLEVLDPENMNPVPADAAAMGEVMFRGNIVMKGYLKNASATEEAFAGGWFHSGDLGTLDPEGRLTYVSRLKDMLKVGGENVAAAEVEGHLIGHPSVLLAQVVAAPDARYTEVPAAFIQLVEGESATEEELMDYCLGAIATFKVPRYFRFVDDWPMSGTKIKKHVLRDQMSAELSTAGITEAPKLSSRAR
;
A
#
# COMPACT_ATOMS: atom_id res chain seq x y z
N LEU A 1 0.32 11.89 -10.11
CA LEU A 1 0.84 11.07 -11.21
C LEU A 1 1.38 11.97 -12.32
N THR A 2 2.49 11.57 -12.96
CA THR A 2 3.05 12.26 -14.14
C THR A 2 2.13 12.05 -15.34
N GLU A 3 1.51 10.91 -15.39
CA GLU A 3 0.60 10.46 -16.44
C GLU A 3 -0.71 11.27 -16.52
N THR A 4 -1.04 12.00 -15.47
CA THR A 4 -2.23 12.89 -15.44
C THR A 4 -1.88 14.38 -15.53
N TYR A 5 -0.60 14.73 -15.82
CA TYR A 5 -0.12 16.11 -16.00
C TYR A 5 -0.42 17.06 -14.82
N GLY A 6 -0.74 16.55 -13.66
CA GLY A 6 -1.07 17.34 -12.47
C GLY A 6 -1.96 16.57 -11.51
N PRO A 7 -2.69 17.27 -10.65
CA PRO A 7 -3.59 16.62 -9.71
C PRO A 7 -4.78 16.01 -10.46
N ALA A 8 -4.98 14.69 -10.28
CA ALA A 8 -6.17 13.99 -10.75
C ALA A 8 -7.32 14.10 -9.73
N VAL A 9 -6.96 14.19 -8.45
CA VAL A 9 -7.90 14.30 -7.32
C VAL A 9 -7.44 15.39 -6.37
N ILE A 10 -8.37 15.89 -5.58
CA ILE A 10 -8.13 16.94 -4.58
C ILE A 10 -8.93 16.65 -3.32
N CYS A 11 -8.28 16.74 -2.16
CA CYS A 11 -8.97 16.77 -0.88
C CYS A 11 -9.63 18.14 -0.70
N ALA A 12 -10.81 18.32 -1.28
CA ALA A 12 -11.58 19.54 -1.18
C ALA A 12 -12.03 19.75 0.28
N TRP A 13 -11.47 20.75 0.93
CA TRP A 13 -11.77 21.04 2.32
C TRP A 13 -13.07 21.84 2.43
N HIS A 14 -13.95 21.40 3.35
CA HIS A 14 -15.17 22.13 3.64
C HIS A 14 -15.00 22.98 4.90
N PRO A 15 -15.38 24.28 4.90
CA PRO A 15 -15.17 25.15 6.05
C PRO A 15 -15.77 24.66 7.38
N ALA A 16 -16.89 23.92 7.33
CA ALA A 16 -17.49 23.33 8.52
C ALA A 16 -16.59 22.28 9.21
N TRP A 17 -15.55 21.78 8.55
CA TRP A 17 -14.62 20.81 9.14
C TRP A 17 -13.53 21.50 10.00
N ASP A 18 -13.41 22.82 9.96
CA ASP A 18 -12.49 23.58 10.83
C ASP A 18 -12.87 23.45 12.31
N GLU A 19 -14.14 23.19 12.60
CA GLU A 19 -14.67 23.02 13.97
C GLU A 19 -14.52 21.59 14.50
N LEU A 20 -14.09 20.63 13.65
CA LEU A 20 -13.94 19.23 14.06
C LEU A 20 -12.70 19.01 14.93
N PRO A 21 -12.67 17.97 15.79
CA PRO A 21 -11.47 17.56 16.50
C PRO A 21 -10.28 17.32 15.57
N ALA A 22 -9.06 17.60 16.04
CA ALA A 22 -7.84 17.52 15.24
C ALA A 22 -7.64 16.13 14.61
N ASP A 23 -7.94 15.04 15.33
CA ASP A 23 -7.83 13.68 14.82
C ASP A 23 -8.79 13.43 13.66
N THR A 24 -10.04 13.91 13.77
CA THR A 24 -11.03 13.83 12.69
C THR A 24 -10.60 14.65 11.47
N GLN A 25 -10.06 15.84 11.70
CA GLN A 25 -9.50 16.65 10.61
C GLN A 25 -8.33 15.94 9.93
N ALA A 26 -7.44 15.30 10.69
CA ALA A 26 -6.32 14.53 10.16
C ALA A 26 -6.80 13.34 9.31
N GLU A 27 -7.81 12.61 9.76
CA GLU A 27 -8.44 11.53 9.01
C GLU A 27 -9.02 12.03 7.68
N ILE A 28 -9.78 13.13 7.69
CA ILE A 28 -10.33 13.73 6.47
C ILE A 28 -9.20 14.16 5.52
N LYS A 29 -8.15 14.78 6.04
CA LYS A 29 -6.99 15.25 5.24
C LYS A 29 -6.15 14.10 4.67
N SER A 30 -6.22 12.91 5.23
CA SER A 30 -5.52 11.73 4.72
C SER A 30 -6.11 11.17 3.42
N ARG A 31 -7.37 11.51 3.10
CA ARG A 31 -8.03 11.08 1.88
C ARG A 31 -7.48 11.84 0.67
N GLN A 32 -7.48 11.21 -0.50
CA GLN A 32 -7.14 11.87 -1.77
C GLN A 32 -8.27 12.79 -2.22
N GLY A 33 -9.51 12.46 -1.85
CA GLY A 33 -10.69 13.29 -2.02
C GLY A 33 -11.44 13.04 -3.32
N VAL A 34 -11.88 14.11 -3.97
CA VAL A 34 -12.77 14.05 -5.15
C VAL A 34 -12.02 14.35 -6.46
N PRO A 35 -12.58 13.96 -7.63
CA PRO A 35 -11.98 14.29 -8.90
C PRO A 35 -11.69 15.79 -9.02
N TYR A 36 -10.48 16.13 -9.49
CA TYR A 36 -10.16 17.49 -9.83
C TYR A 36 -10.97 17.92 -11.06
N HIS A 37 -11.41 19.17 -11.09
CA HIS A 37 -12.35 19.65 -12.09
C HIS A 37 -11.89 19.52 -13.57
N MET A 38 -10.62 19.24 -13.81
CA MET A 38 -10.07 18.98 -15.14
C MET A 38 -10.10 17.48 -15.53
N LEU A 39 -10.42 16.60 -14.57
CA LEU A 39 -10.57 15.16 -14.81
C LEU A 39 -12.01 14.86 -15.19
N GLU A 40 -12.23 14.18 -16.31
CA GLU A 40 -13.57 13.86 -16.80
C GLU A 40 -14.22 12.74 -15.98
N SER A 41 -13.43 11.71 -15.58
CA SER A 41 -13.95 10.60 -14.79
C SER A 41 -12.87 9.95 -13.95
N LEU A 42 -13.25 9.54 -12.73
CA LEU A 42 -12.52 8.72 -11.80
C LEU A 42 -13.43 7.56 -11.40
N GLU A 43 -12.93 6.35 -11.51
CA GLU A 43 -13.61 5.15 -11.04
C GLU A 43 -12.66 4.28 -10.23
N VAL A 44 -13.21 3.48 -9.34
CA VAL A 44 -12.51 2.37 -8.69
C VAL A 44 -13.12 1.09 -9.21
N LEU A 45 -12.34 0.38 -10.04
CA LEU A 45 -12.81 -0.79 -10.76
C LEU A 45 -12.09 -2.06 -10.28
N ASP A 46 -12.78 -3.18 -10.32
CA ASP A 46 -12.16 -4.48 -10.19
C ASP A 46 -11.23 -4.72 -11.40
N PRO A 47 -9.92 -4.91 -11.19
CA PRO A 47 -8.95 -5.03 -12.29
C PRO A 47 -9.13 -6.27 -13.15
N GLU A 48 -9.86 -7.30 -12.68
CA GLU A 48 -10.07 -8.55 -13.43
C GLU A 48 -11.27 -8.45 -14.40
N ASN A 49 -12.34 -7.79 -13.99
CA ASN A 49 -13.58 -7.75 -14.76
C ASN A 49 -14.02 -6.33 -15.18
N MET A 50 -13.31 -5.30 -14.75
CA MET A 50 -13.57 -3.88 -15.05
C MET A 50 -14.93 -3.39 -14.56
N ASN A 51 -15.56 -4.07 -13.61
CA ASN A 51 -16.80 -3.59 -12.99
C ASN A 51 -16.49 -2.62 -11.84
N PRO A 52 -17.31 -1.58 -11.64
CA PRO A 52 -17.20 -0.72 -10.48
C PRO A 52 -17.35 -1.49 -9.18
N VAL A 53 -16.47 -1.25 -8.23
CA VAL A 53 -16.63 -1.77 -6.88
C VAL A 53 -17.65 -0.93 -6.09
N PRO A 54 -18.30 -1.49 -5.04
CA PRO A 54 -19.18 -0.70 -4.18
C PRO A 54 -18.49 0.52 -3.58
N ALA A 55 -19.18 1.67 -3.61
CA ALA A 55 -18.72 2.90 -2.96
C ALA A 55 -19.13 2.90 -1.47
N ASP A 56 -18.54 2.01 -0.68
CA ASP A 56 -18.84 1.75 0.74
C ASP A 56 -17.67 2.07 1.67
N ALA A 57 -16.61 2.71 1.14
CA ALA A 57 -15.34 2.99 1.81
C ALA A 57 -14.53 1.73 2.22
N ALA A 58 -14.97 0.52 1.83
CA ALA A 58 -14.35 -0.75 2.20
C ALA A 58 -13.92 -1.58 0.99
N ALA A 59 -14.77 -1.62 -0.06
CA ALA A 59 -14.47 -2.37 -1.26
C ALA A 59 -13.31 -1.73 -2.03
N MET A 60 -12.25 -2.51 -2.25
CA MET A 60 -11.05 -2.06 -2.95
C MET A 60 -11.10 -2.42 -4.44
N GLY A 61 -10.60 -1.52 -5.26
CA GLY A 61 -10.35 -1.74 -6.68
C GLY A 61 -9.20 -0.90 -7.17
N GLU A 62 -8.85 -1.05 -8.44
CA GLU A 62 -7.85 -0.19 -9.07
C GLU A 62 -8.46 1.19 -9.36
N VAL A 63 -7.70 2.22 -8.99
CA VAL A 63 -8.08 3.62 -9.28
C VAL A 63 -7.81 3.90 -10.74
N MET A 64 -8.84 4.21 -11.50
CA MET A 64 -8.77 4.45 -12.93
C MET A 64 -9.23 5.85 -13.31
N PHE A 65 -8.55 6.39 -14.30
CA PHE A 65 -8.80 7.75 -14.76
C PHE A 65 -9.18 7.81 -16.23
N ARG A 66 -10.02 8.79 -16.56
CA ARG A 66 -10.35 9.15 -17.95
C ARG A 66 -10.44 10.66 -18.07
N GLY A 67 -9.93 11.21 -19.16
CA GLY A 67 -10.02 12.62 -19.42
C GLY A 67 -8.84 13.20 -20.20
N ASN A 68 -8.99 14.44 -20.60
CA ASN A 68 -8.00 15.13 -21.44
C ASN A 68 -6.69 15.44 -20.73
N ILE A 69 -6.64 15.38 -19.40
CA ILE A 69 -5.41 15.55 -18.62
C ILE A 69 -4.57 14.26 -18.57
N VAL A 70 -5.14 13.13 -18.97
CA VAL A 70 -4.41 11.86 -19.01
C VAL A 70 -3.49 11.84 -20.23
N MET A 71 -2.27 11.34 -20.07
CA MET A 71 -1.29 11.23 -21.15
C MET A 71 -1.82 10.46 -22.34
N LYS A 72 -1.23 10.67 -23.52
CA LYS A 72 -1.55 9.89 -24.72
C LYS A 72 -0.90 8.50 -24.75
N GLY A 73 0.13 8.29 -23.94
CA GLY A 73 0.86 7.04 -23.87
C GLY A 73 2.33 7.23 -23.53
N TYR A 74 3.02 6.12 -23.36
CA TYR A 74 4.47 6.06 -23.09
C TYR A 74 5.28 6.20 -24.37
N LEU A 75 6.23 7.10 -24.37
CA LEU A 75 7.08 7.39 -25.55
C LEU A 75 7.81 6.13 -26.04
N LYS A 76 7.59 5.79 -27.32
CA LYS A 76 8.22 4.62 -27.99
C LYS A 76 7.98 3.28 -27.26
N ASN A 77 6.89 3.17 -26.51
CA ASN A 77 6.51 1.95 -25.80
C ASN A 77 5.02 1.66 -26.01
N ALA A 78 4.70 1.12 -27.19
CA ALA A 78 3.32 0.84 -27.60
C ALA A 78 2.67 -0.22 -26.70
N SER A 79 3.39 -1.29 -26.33
CA SER A 79 2.82 -2.35 -25.50
C SER A 79 2.47 -1.88 -24.09
N ALA A 80 3.33 -1.10 -23.44
CA ALA A 80 3.02 -0.51 -22.14
C ALA A 80 1.87 0.51 -22.22
N THR A 81 1.74 1.20 -23.35
CA THR A 81 0.61 2.12 -23.59
C THR A 81 -0.70 1.34 -23.71
N GLU A 82 -0.71 0.27 -24.51
CA GLU A 82 -1.88 -0.57 -24.71
C GLU A 82 -2.35 -1.20 -23.39
N GLU A 83 -1.41 -1.71 -22.60
CA GLU A 83 -1.68 -2.23 -21.25
C GLU A 83 -2.27 -1.14 -20.32
N ALA A 84 -1.62 0.03 -20.27
CA ALA A 84 -2.05 1.13 -19.40
C ALA A 84 -3.41 1.74 -19.78
N PHE A 85 -3.91 1.49 -20.98
CA PHE A 85 -5.21 2.00 -21.46
C PHE A 85 -6.22 0.90 -21.81
N ALA A 86 -6.02 -0.31 -21.27
CA ALA A 86 -6.93 -1.42 -21.47
C ALA A 86 -8.37 -1.02 -21.06
N GLY A 87 -9.38 -1.49 -21.80
CA GLY A 87 -10.78 -1.18 -21.52
C GLY A 87 -11.17 0.31 -21.65
N GLY A 88 -10.28 1.16 -22.20
CA GLY A 88 -10.51 2.59 -22.41
C GLY A 88 -10.37 3.45 -21.15
N TRP A 89 -9.75 2.94 -20.11
CA TRP A 89 -9.37 3.64 -18.89
C TRP A 89 -7.86 3.67 -18.74
N PHE A 90 -7.35 4.72 -18.12
CA PHE A 90 -5.95 4.74 -17.67
C PHE A 90 -5.85 3.99 -16.35
N HIS A 91 -5.11 2.89 -16.36
CA HIS A 91 -4.78 2.06 -15.22
C HIS A 91 -3.66 2.72 -14.42
N SER A 92 -3.97 3.20 -13.22
CA SER A 92 -2.97 3.89 -12.39
C SER A 92 -1.97 2.92 -11.72
N GLY A 93 -2.36 1.66 -11.57
CA GLY A 93 -1.65 0.69 -10.74
C GLY A 93 -1.77 0.98 -9.24
N ASP A 94 -2.65 1.90 -8.85
CA ASP A 94 -2.94 2.24 -7.46
C ASP A 94 -4.28 1.62 -7.05
N LEU A 95 -4.35 1.05 -5.85
CA LEU A 95 -5.59 0.56 -5.25
C LEU A 95 -6.19 1.61 -4.32
N GLY A 96 -7.49 1.71 -4.34
CA GLY A 96 -8.23 2.63 -3.50
C GLY A 96 -9.63 2.15 -3.19
N THR A 97 -10.32 2.91 -2.37
CA THR A 97 -11.75 2.77 -2.06
C THR A 97 -12.46 4.08 -2.37
N LEU A 98 -13.76 4.00 -2.67
CA LEU A 98 -14.64 5.17 -2.73
C LEU A 98 -15.63 5.12 -1.59
N ASP A 99 -15.87 6.25 -0.95
CA ASP A 99 -16.98 6.38 -0.02
C ASP A 99 -18.29 6.74 -0.76
N PRO A 100 -19.46 6.70 -0.08
CA PRO A 100 -20.75 7.02 -0.71
C PRO A 100 -20.84 8.43 -1.31
N GLU A 101 -19.99 9.35 -0.88
CA GLU A 101 -19.90 10.71 -1.42
C GLU A 101 -18.88 10.84 -2.57
N GLY A 102 -18.30 9.71 -3.02
CA GLY A 102 -17.37 9.66 -4.13
C GLY A 102 -15.96 10.16 -3.78
N ARG A 103 -15.58 10.15 -2.49
CA ARG A 103 -14.22 10.51 -2.07
C ARG A 103 -13.31 9.30 -2.12
N LEU A 104 -12.19 9.46 -2.82
CA LEU A 104 -11.16 8.45 -2.96
C LEU A 104 -10.27 8.41 -1.72
N THR A 105 -10.01 7.20 -1.24
CA THR A 105 -8.92 6.91 -0.30
C THR A 105 -7.96 5.93 -0.95
N TYR A 106 -6.68 6.33 -1.08
CA TYR A 106 -5.61 5.45 -1.55
C TYR A 106 -5.30 4.39 -0.49
N VAL A 107 -5.11 3.15 -0.92
CA VAL A 107 -4.82 2.04 -0.03
C VAL A 107 -3.41 1.51 -0.24
N SER A 108 -3.04 1.19 -1.49
CA SER A 108 -1.74 0.59 -1.80
C SER A 108 -1.44 0.67 -3.29
N ARG A 109 -0.25 0.23 -3.70
CA ARG A 109 0.05 -0.13 -5.08
C ARG A 109 -0.48 -1.53 -5.37
N LEU A 110 -1.07 -1.74 -6.54
CA LEU A 110 -1.53 -3.07 -6.97
C LEU A 110 -0.40 -4.13 -6.89
N LYS A 111 0.80 -3.76 -7.35
CA LYS A 111 1.99 -4.62 -7.33
C LYS A 111 2.61 -4.83 -5.93
N ASP A 112 2.24 -4.02 -4.95
CA ASP A 112 2.74 -4.10 -3.58
C ASP A 112 1.71 -4.76 -2.64
N MET A 113 0.61 -5.27 -3.21
CA MET A 113 -0.36 -6.10 -2.50
C MET A 113 0.21 -7.50 -2.30
N LEU A 114 0.23 -7.97 -1.07
CA LEU A 114 0.67 -9.31 -0.73
C LEU A 114 -0.53 -10.28 -0.79
N LYS A 115 -0.25 -11.52 -1.19
CA LYS A 115 -1.24 -12.62 -1.24
C LYS A 115 -0.94 -13.62 -0.13
N VAL A 116 -1.53 -13.45 1.04
CA VAL A 116 -1.24 -14.24 2.25
C VAL A 116 -2.33 -15.27 2.49
N GLY A 117 -2.12 -16.51 2.06
CA GLY A 117 -3.09 -17.58 2.26
C GLY A 117 -4.45 -17.33 1.60
N GLY A 118 -4.48 -16.62 0.49
CA GLY A 118 -5.69 -16.20 -0.22
C GLY A 118 -6.23 -14.82 0.16
N GLU A 119 -5.72 -14.23 1.25
CA GLU A 119 -6.09 -12.89 1.69
C GLU A 119 -5.20 -11.81 1.06
N ASN A 120 -5.79 -10.67 0.75
CA ASN A 120 -5.06 -9.50 0.28
C ASN A 120 -4.56 -8.66 1.47
N VAL A 121 -3.26 -8.35 1.47
CA VAL A 121 -2.63 -7.52 2.51
C VAL A 121 -1.98 -6.31 1.87
N ALA A 122 -2.48 -5.13 2.20
CA ALA A 122 -1.86 -3.88 1.80
C ALA A 122 -0.59 -3.64 2.62
N ALA A 123 0.56 -3.62 1.96
CA ALA A 123 1.84 -3.34 2.65
C ALA A 123 1.79 -2.02 3.44
N ALA A 124 1.18 -0.99 2.87
CA ALA A 124 1.07 0.34 3.50
C ALA A 124 0.31 0.33 4.84
N GLU A 125 -0.70 -0.55 5.01
CA GLU A 125 -1.43 -0.69 6.27
C GLU A 125 -0.50 -1.23 7.37
N VAL A 126 0.29 -2.24 7.06
CA VAL A 126 1.23 -2.84 8.02
C VAL A 126 2.38 -1.86 8.32
N GLU A 127 2.88 -1.17 7.30
CA GLU A 127 3.90 -0.11 7.45
C GLU A 127 3.41 1.01 8.35
N GLY A 128 2.20 1.52 8.10
CA GLY A 128 1.59 2.56 8.92
C GLY A 128 1.41 2.15 10.38
N HIS A 129 1.02 0.90 10.63
CA HIS A 129 0.92 0.37 11.98
C HIS A 129 2.29 0.31 12.66
N LEU A 130 3.33 -0.23 11.99
CA LEU A 130 4.68 -0.33 12.53
C LEU A 130 5.33 1.03 12.81
N ILE A 131 5.11 2.03 11.95
CA ILE A 131 5.59 3.41 12.16
C ILE A 131 4.94 4.06 13.40
N GLY A 132 3.79 3.58 13.85
CA GLY A 132 3.16 4.00 15.10
C GLY A 132 3.93 3.55 16.36
N HIS A 133 4.89 2.64 16.26
CA HIS A 133 5.74 2.22 17.38
C HIS A 133 6.80 3.28 17.70
N PRO A 134 6.98 3.68 18.98
CA PRO A 134 7.87 4.80 19.37
C PRO A 134 9.32 4.69 18.87
N SER A 135 9.86 3.48 18.80
CA SER A 135 11.24 3.23 18.37
C SER A 135 11.39 3.07 16.84
N VAL A 136 10.31 3.10 16.05
CA VAL A 136 10.35 2.90 14.60
C VAL A 136 10.33 4.24 13.88
N LEU A 137 11.39 4.55 13.15
CA LEU A 137 11.46 5.73 12.29
C LEU A 137 10.75 5.48 10.96
N LEU A 138 11.02 4.32 10.34
CA LEU A 138 10.48 3.95 9.04
C LEU A 138 10.34 2.44 8.93
N ALA A 139 9.28 1.99 8.29
CA ALA A 139 9.03 0.59 7.99
C ALA A 139 8.70 0.42 6.49
N GLN A 140 9.22 -0.64 5.89
CA GLN A 140 8.82 -1.09 4.56
C GLN A 140 8.46 -2.57 4.62
N VAL A 141 7.31 -2.92 4.06
CA VAL A 141 6.81 -4.29 4.07
C VAL A 141 6.80 -4.83 2.65
N VAL A 142 7.34 -6.02 2.50
CA VAL A 142 7.41 -6.75 1.22
C VAL A 142 6.92 -8.18 1.40
N ALA A 143 6.55 -8.82 0.30
CA ALA A 143 6.22 -10.23 0.28
C ALA A 143 7.48 -11.08 0.46
N ALA A 144 7.46 -12.03 1.39
CA ALA A 144 8.42 -13.12 1.50
C ALA A 144 7.75 -14.41 1.02
N PRO A 145 8.41 -15.24 0.18
CA PRO A 145 7.83 -16.50 -0.30
C PRO A 145 7.59 -17.48 0.86
N ASP A 146 6.47 -18.18 0.81
CA ASP A 146 6.08 -19.17 1.81
C ASP A 146 5.33 -20.33 1.17
N ALA A 147 5.75 -21.58 1.43
CA ALA A 147 5.15 -22.76 0.83
C ALA A 147 3.72 -23.03 1.31
N ARG A 148 3.35 -22.55 2.49
CA ARG A 148 2.03 -22.76 3.10
C ARG A 148 1.03 -21.66 2.73
N TYR A 149 1.50 -20.40 2.72
CA TYR A 149 0.64 -19.22 2.55
C TYR A 149 0.85 -18.52 1.20
N THR A 150 1.67 -19.07 0.32
CA THR A 150 2.17 -18.44 -0.92
C THR A 150 3.15 -17.32 -0.60
N GLU A 151 2.73 -16.36 0.19
CA GLU A 151 3.53 -15.24 0.68
C GLU A 151 3.19 -14.95 2.14
N VAL A 152 4.15 -14.34 2.85
CA VAL A 152 3.93 -13.76 4.18
C VAL A 152 4.56 -12.36 4.22
N PRO A 153 4.07 -11.44 5.05
CA PRO A 153 4.69 -10.14 5.21
C PRO A 153 6.07 -10.25 5.85
N ALA A 154 7.05 -9.54 5.28
CA ALA A 154 8.39 -9.33 5.84
C ALA A 154 8.60 -7.81 5.99
N ALA A 155 8.95 -7.37 7.19
CA ALA A 155 9.17 -5.97 7.53
C ALA A 155 10.66 -5.64 7.57
N PHE A 156 11.05 -4.58 6.87
CA PHE A 156 12.34 -3.92 7.00
C PHE A 156 12.12 -2.66 7.85
N ILE A 157 12.92 -2.51 8.90
CA ILE A 157 12.71 -1.51 9.95
C ILE A 157 13.94 -0.64 10.10
N GLN A 158 13.76 0.65 10.05
CA GLN A 158 14.74 1.63 10.51
C GLN A 158 14.29 2.17 11.86
N LEU A 159 15.17 2.07 12.84
CA LEU A 159 14.89 2.59 14.19
C LEU A 159 15.18 4.09 14.28
N VAL A 160 14.54 4.72 15.24
CA VAL A 160 14.88 6.09 15.66
C VAL A 160 16.27 6.06 16.27
N GLU A 161 17.09 7.08 16.00
CA GLU A 161 18.44 7.19 16.54
C GLU A 161 18.46 7.13 18.07
N GLY A 162 19.23 6.22 18.62
CA GLY A 162 19.32 5.99 20.06
C GLY A 162 18.25 5.06 20.64
N GLU A 163 17.24 4.70 19.85
CA GLU A 163 16.21 3.73 20.25
C GLU A 163 16.60 2.30 19.88
N SER A 164 15.93 1.35 20.53
CA SER A 164 16.07 -0.07 20.24
C SER A 164 14.74 -0.78 20.25
N ALA A 165 14.59 -1.80 19.45
CA ALA A 165 13.47 -2.73 19.47
C ALA A 165 13.94 -4.10 18.98
N THR A 166 13.33 -5.15 19.48
CA THR A 166 13.56 -6.53 19.02
C THR A 166 12.49 -6.95 18.02
N GLU A 167 12.77 -8.00 17.24
CA GLU A 167 11.77 -8.61 16.35
C GLU A 167 10.53 -9.06 17.13
N GLU A 168 10.74 -9.60 18.36
CA GLU A 168 9.66 -10.08 19.22
C GLU A 168 8.76 -8.93 19.69
N GLU A 169 9.33 -7.80 20.12
CA GLU A 169 8.58 -6.61 20.54
C GLU A 169 7.74 -6.04 19.41
N LEU A 170 8.29 -5.93 18.20
CA LEU A 170 7.56 -5.45 17.04
C LEU A 170 6.47 -6.43 16.59
N MET A 171 6.73 -7.73 16.71
CA MET A 171 5.71 -8.75 16.45
C MET A 171 4.56 -8.67 17.47
N ASP A 172 4.90 -8.56 18.75
CA ASP A 172 3.90 -8.41 19.82
C ASP A 172 3.09 -7.11 19.68
N TYR A 173 3.72 -6.04 19.21
CA TYR A 173 3.04 -4.78 18.90
C TYR A 173 1.98 -4.92 17.79
N CYS A 174 2.24 -5.79 16.81
CA CYS A 174 1.29 -6.10 15.74
C CYS A 174 0.18 -7.06 16.20
N LEU A 175 0.49 -7.99 17.12
CA LEU A 175 -0.44 -9.02 17.56
C LEU A 175 -1.62 -8.42 18.34
N GLY A 176 -2.85 -8.70 17.85
CA GLY A 176 -4.09 -8.18 18.45
C GLY A 176 -4.48 -6.77 18.01
N ALA A 177 -3.58 -6.05 17.33
CA ALA A 177 -3.84 -4.73 16.77
C ALA A 177 -4.23 -4.81 15.28
N ILE A 178 -3.58 -5.71 14.52
CA ILE A 178 -3.93 -6.00 13.13
C ILE A 178 -4.28 -7.49 12.97
N ALA A 179 -4.95 -7.83 11.87
CA ALA A 179 -5.32 -9.21 11.59
C ALA A 179 -4.09 -10.12 11.55
N THR A 180 -4.18 -11.33 12.10
CA THR A 180 -3.04 -12.24 12.28
C THR A 180 -2.29 -12.56 10.99
N PHE A 181 -2.98 -12.64 9.86
CA PHE A 181 -2.37 -12.88 8.55
C PHE A 181 -1.59 -11.66 8.01
N LYS A 182 -1.82 -10.45 8.57
CA LYS A 182 -1.08 -9.22 8.25
C LYS A 182 0.20 -9.06 9.07
N VAL A 183 0.35 -9.80 10.17
CA VAL A 183 1.52 -9.69 11.07
C VAL A 183 2.77 -10.18 10.36
N PRO A 184 3.85 -9.37 10.28
CA PRO A 184 5.10 -9.79 9.68
C PRO A 184 5.69 -11.03 10.35
N ARG A 185 6.21 -11.93 9.52
CA ARG A 185 6.86 -13.17 9.97
C ARG A 185 8.37 -13.05 10.04
N TYR A 186 8.90 -12.04 9.38
CA TYR A 186 10.32 -11.72 9.35
C TYR A 186 10.49 -10.23 9.56
N PHE A 187 11.49 -9.86 10.34
CA PHE A 187 11.91 -8.50 10.56
C PHE A 187 13.38 -8.37 10.17
N ARG A 188 13.77 -7.26 9.58
CA ARG A 188 15.16 -6.91 9.27
C ARG A 188 15.39 -5.46 9.65
N PHE A 189 16.37 -5.24 10.52
CA PHE A 189 16.79 -3.89 10.87
C PHE A 189 17.76 -3.38 9.82
N VAL A 190 17.54 -2.14 9.35
CA VAL A 190 18.33 -1.50 8.32
C VAL A 190 18.71 -0.09 8.73
N ASP A 191 19.94 0.30 8.40
CA ASP A 191 20.43 1.67 8.60
C ASP A 191 20.25 2.51 7.33
N ASP A 192 20.33 1.87 6.15
CA ASP A 192 20.22 2.50 4.84
C ASP A 192 19.18 1.80 3.96
N TRP A 193 18.58 2.59 3.05
CA TRP A 193 17.57 2.12 2.13
C TRP A 193 18.06 2.08 0.68
N PRO A 194 17.69 1.06 -0.11
CA PRO A 194 17.96 1.06 -1.55
C PRO A 194 17.09 2.10 -2.24
N MET A 195 17.67 3.25 -2.58
CA MET A 195 16.94 4.40 -3.12
C MET A 195 16.98 4.49 -4.65
N SER A 196 15.93 5.10 -5.21
CA SER A 196 15.89 5.65 -6.56
C SER A 196 15.32 7.07 -6.49
N GLY A 197 16.18 8.06 -6.52
CA GLY A 197 15.78 9.43 -6.17
C GLY A 197 15.25 9.47 -4.72
N THR A 198 14.00 9.83 -4.57
CA THR A 198 13.33 9.90 -3.25
C THR A 198 12.52 8.65 -2.88
N LYS A 199 12.53 7.60 -3.73
CA LYS A 199 11.69 6.40 -3.55
C LYS A 199 12.54 5.20 -3.12
N ILE A 200 12.06 4.47 -2.12
CA ILE A 200 12.64 3.18 -1.72
C ILE A 200 12.29 2.12 -2.76
N LYS A 201 13.30 1.34 -3.17
CA LYS A 201 13.15 0.25 -4.14
C LYS A 201 12.68 -1.02 -3.44
N LYS A 202 11.39 -1.15 -3.18
CA LYS A 202 10.82 -2.34 -2.52
C LYS A 202 11.17 -3.66 -3.20
N HIS A 203 11.33 -3.67 -4.54
CA HIS A 203 11.75 -4.89 -5.24
C HIS A 203 13.13 -5.38 -4.79
N VAL A 204 14.07 -4.49 -4.48
CA VAL A 204 15.39 -4.88 -3.96
C VAL A 204 15.27 -5.54 -2.58
N LEU A 205 14.40 -5.01 -1.71
CA LEU A 205 14.13 -5.61 -0.39
C LEU A 205 13.46 -6.98 -0.52
N ARG A 206 12.54 -7.13 -1.48
CA ARG A 206 11.89 -8.42 -1.79
C ARG A 206 12.89 -9.45 -2.30
N ASP A 207 13.75 -9.05 -3.23
CA ASP A 207 14.79 -9.93 -3.80
C ASP A 207 15.79 -10.35 -2.71
N GLN A 208 16.21 -9.43 -1.84
CA GLN A 208 17.05 -9.71 -0.69
C GLN A 208 16.40 -10.75 0.23
N MET A 209 15.15 -10.54 0.64
CA MET A 209 14.43 -11.46 1.51
C MET A 209 14.32 -12.86 0.89
N SER A 210 13.98 -12.93 -0.39
CA SER A 210 13.87 -14.20 -1.12
C SER A 210 15.20 -14.93 -1.20
N ALA A 211 16.30 -14.22 -1.43
CA ALA A 211 17.64 -14.78 -1.48
C ALA A 211 18.12 -15.29 -0.12
N GLU A 212 17.84 -14.55 0.96
CA GLU A 212 18.14 -14.95 2.34
C GLU A 212 17.43 -16.26 2.71
N LEU A 213 16.12 -16.35 2.46
CA LEU A 213 15.33 -17.54 2.76
C LEU A 213 15.80 -18.76 1.93
N SER A 214 16.05 -18.55 0.64
CA SER A 214 16.57 -19.59 -0.24
C SER A 214 17.93 -20.12 0.23
N THR A 215 18.85 -19.23 0.61
CA THR A 215 20.18 -19.59 1.09
C THR A 215 20.13 -20.34 2.42
N ALA A 216 19.20 -19.97 3.30
CA ALA A 216 18.96 -20.64 4.57
C ALA A 216 18.15 -21.95 4.45
N GLY A 217 17.63 -22.28 3.24
CA GLY A 217 16.76 -23.43 3.02
C GLY A 217 15.40 -23.32 3.73
N ILE A 218 14.96 -22.10 4.02
CA ILE A 218 13.68 -21.84 4.71
C ILE A 218 12.58 -21.76 3.64
N THR A 219 11.62 -22.64 3.70
CA THR A 219 10.47 -22.71 2.78
C THR A 219 9.16 -22.31 3.43
N GLU A 220 9.07 -22.35 4.77
CA GLU A 220 7.90 -21.96 5.53
C GLU A 220 8.27 -20.99 6.64
N ALA A 221 7.48 -19.97 6.83
CA ALA A 221 7.65 -18.99 7.88
C ALA A 221 7.40 -19.55 9.27
N PRO A 222 8.07 -19.03 10.31
CA PRO A 222 7.81 -19.42 11.69
C PRO A 222 6.32 -19.19 12.04
N LYS A 223 5.77 -20.11 12.83
CA LYS A 223 4.40 -19.93 13.34
C LYS A 223 4.41 -18.79 14.34
N LEU A 224 3.37 -17.93 14.28
CA LEU A 224 3.15 -16.97 15.35
C LEU A 224 2.88 -17.75 16.63
N SER A 225 3.75 -17.60 17.62
CA SER A 225 3.48 -18.14 18.94
C SER A 225 2.38 -17.29 19.57
N SER A 226 1.16 -17.84 19.72
CA SER A 226 0.19 -17.24 20.62
C SER A 226 0.80 -17.37 22.03
N ARG A 227 1.36 -16.30 22.59
CA ARG A 227 1.50 -16.24 24.03
C ARG A 227 0.07 -16.24 24.57
N ALA A 228 -0.31 -17.33 25.23
CA ALA A 228 -1.53 -17.39 26.00
C ALA A 228 -1.54 -16.19 26.96
N ARG A 229 -2.55 -15.35 26.81
CA ARG A 229 -2.88 -14.32 27.79
C ARG A 229 -3.38 -14.98 29.07
#